data_df7c8a7f37f30c2e7c0d8847224f6bb6
#
_entry.id   df7c8a7f37f30c2e7c0d8847224f6bb6
#
_cell.length_a   1.000
_cell.length_b   1.000
_cell.length_c   1.000
_cell.angle_alpha   90.00
_cell.angle_beta   90.00
_cell.angle_gamma   90.00
#
_symmetry.space_group_name_H-M   'P 1'
#
loop_
_entity.id
_entity.type
_entity.pdbx_description
1 polymer ?
#
loop_
_entity_poly.entity_id
_entity_poly.type
_entity_poly.pdbx_seq_one_letter_code
_entity_poly.pdbx_strand_id
1 'polypeptide(L)'
;MACPSLAAEGGKAPWPFYAFDNGLRGPTTNTLEDKCKLLADLGYDGIEYHHNPAELPKMLEQLDKHGLKMYGLYTVPMVEAPLPDWGEWIKLLKGRETRIELAIRSKKFKRSDTAADDLGVALCKTVSDACADTGPVVSIYPHTGFWTEKTEDGVRMAQKCGRKNVGTNFNLVHWQWVKGNRPIETVLKEALPHLFLVTFDGLKGDPKGRQQIRPLDDSDHDLAAFLATVKKVGYTGPVGLQCWSIKEPPPEHLKRSMDTWRKLVKPLG
;
A
#
# COMPACT_ATOMS: atom_id res chain seq x y z
N MET A 1 -26.43 -32.94 2.39
CA MET A 1 -26.85 -31.84 3.27
C MET A 1 -25.79 -30.76 3.21
N ALA A 2 -26.12 -29.62 2.58
CA ALA A 2 -25.21 -28.49 2.48
C ALA A 2 -25.25 -27.74 3.82
N CYS A 3 -24.08 -27.50 4.44
CA CYS A 3 -23.97 -26.62 5.58
C CYS A 3 -24.34 -25.18 5.14
N PRO A 4 -25.22 -24.49 5.87
CA PRO A 4 -25.47 -23.10 5.58
C PRO A 4 -24.22 -22.28 5.94
N SER A 5 -23.73 -21.52 4.96
CA SER A 5 -22.76 -20.45 5.17
C SER A 5 -23.32 -19.50 6.22
N LEU A 6 -22.65 -19.40 7.37
CA LEU A 6 -22.85 -18.33 8.33
C LEU A 6 -22.38 -17.01 7.68
N ALA A 7 -23.26 -16.37 6.93
CA ALA A 7 -23.10 -14.96 6.58
C ALA A 7 -23.10 -14.19 7.90
N ALA A 8 -21.94 -13.66 8.29
CA ALA A 8 -21.81 -12.82 9.46
C ALA A 8 -22.65 -11.55 9.24
N GLU A 9 -23.64 -11.33 10.08
CA GLU A 9 -24.30 -10.01 10.30
C GLU A 9 -23.25 -9.05 10.90
N GLY A 10 -22.36 -8.58 10.09
CA GLY A 10 -21.40 -7.54 10.43
C GLY A 10 -21.54 -6.41 9.41
N GLY A 11 -21.74 -5.18 9.86
CA GLY A 11 -21.73 -4.01 8.99
C GLY A 11 -20.51 -4.05 8.07
N LYS A 12 -20.67 -3.55 6.85
CA LYS A 12 -19.58 -3.53 5.85
C LYS A 12 -18.41 -2.76 6.43
N ALA A 13 -17.20 -3.36 6.36
CA ALA A 13 -15.98 -2.67 6.78
C ALA A 13 -15.87 -1.30 6.08
N PRO A 14 -15.41 -0.24 6.77
CA PRO A 14 -15.39 1.11 6.22
C PRO A 14 -14.44 1.28 5.02
N TRP A 15 -13.51 0.34 4.85
CA TRP A 15 -12.51 0.34 3.77
C TRP A 15 -12.33 -1.06 3.17
N PRO A 16 -12.02 -1.18 1.86
CA PRO A 16 -11.46 -2.40 1.30
C PRO A 16 -10.12 -2.72 1.97
N PHE A 17 -9.86 -4.02 2.19
CA PHE A 17 -8.62 -4.48 2.83
C PHE A 17 -7.82 -5.40 1.91
N TYR A 18 -6.56 -5.05 1.66
CA TYR A 18 -5.66 -5.81 0.79
C TYR A 18 -4.36 -6.17 1.49
N ALA A 19 -3.61 -7.14 0.93
CA ALA A 19 -2.29 -7.50 1.45
C ALA A 19 -1.19 -7.18 0.44
N PHE A 20 -0.01 -6.78 0.94
CA PHE A 20 1.17 -6.63 0.12
C PHE A 20 1.76 -8.01 -0.21
N ASP A 21 2.17 -8.23 -1.45
CA ASP A 21 2.67 -9.53 -1.95
C ASP A 21 3.96 -10.00 -1.27
N ASN A 22 4.67 -9.10 -0.57
CA ASN A 22 5.84 -9.46 0.22
C ASN A 22 5.50 -10.44 1.37
N GLY A 23 4.24 -10.51 1.79
CA GLY A 23 3.71 -11.50 2.72
C GLY A 23 3.26 -12.82 2.08
N LEU A 24 3.31 -12.91 0.75
CA LEU A 24 2.85 -14.09 -0.01
C LEU A 24 4.00 -14.97 -0.50
N ARG A 25 5.18 -14.88 0.13
CA ARG A 25 6.34 -15.68 -0.24
C ARG A 25 6.46 -16.90 0.66
N GLY A 26 6.27 -18.08 0.10
CA GLY A 26 6.35 -19.32 0.84
C GLY A 26 6.02 -20.55 0.00
N PRO A 27 6.26 -21.76 0.52
CA PRO A 27 6.09 -23.01 -0.24
C PRO A 27 4.63 -23.30 -0.63
N THR A 28 3.66 -22.67 0.04
CA THR A 28 2.22 -22.83 -0.22
C THR A 28 1.65 -21.77 -1.16
N THR A 29 2.49 -20.83 -1.64
CA THR A 29 2.11 -19.71 -2.51
C THR A 29 3.13 -19.55 -3.63
N ASN A 30 3.50 -20.68 -4.27
CA ASN A 30 4.54 -20.72 -5.29
C ASN A 30 4.08 -20.14 -6.63
N THR A 31 2.79 -20.20 -6.93
CA THR A 31 2.22 -19.67 -8.17
C THR A 31 1.40 -18.40 -7.92
N LEU A 32 1.15 -17.63 -8.98
CA LEU A 32 0.27 -16.47 -8.90
C LEU A 32 -1.17 -16.88 -8.53
N GLU A 33 -1.62 -18.04 -9.03
CA GLU A 33 -2.91 -18.62 -8.69
C GLU A 33 -3.02 -18.92 -7.20
N ASP A 34 -2.00 -19.61 -6.61
CA ASP A 34 -2.00 -19.93 -5.17
C ASP A 34 -2.10 -18.65 -4.32
N LYS A 35 -1.39 -17.58 -4.72
CA LYS A 35 -1.43 -16.28 -4.03
C LYS A 35 -2.83 -15.68 -4.07
N CYS A 36 -3.43 -15.60 -5.26
CA CYS A 36 -4.76 -15.02 -5.42
C CYS A 36 -5.83 -15.88 -4.73
N LYS A 37 -5.75 -17.20 -4.87
CA LYS A 37 -6.66 -18.11 -4.19
C LYS A 37 -6.61 -17.94 -2.67
N LEU A 38 -5.41 -17.90 -2.08
CA LEU A 38 -5.24 -17.70 -0.64
C LEU A 38 -5.86 -16.39 -0.16
N LEU A 39 -5.62 -15.27 -0.87
CA LEU A 39 -6.20 -13.98 -0.50
C LEU A 39 -7.73 -14.01 -0.58
N ALA A 40 -8.29 -14.57 -1.65
CA ALA A 40 -9.74 -14.69 -1.83
C ALA A 40 -10.37 -15.58 -0.75
N ASP A 41 -9.78 -16.75 -0.48
CA ASP A 41 -10.27 -17.69 0.55
C ASP A 41 -10.27 -17.06 1.96
N LEU A 42 -9.31 -16.18 2.26
CA LEU A 42 -9.25 -15.45 3.52
C LEU A 42 -10.15 -14.21 3.57
N GLY A 43 -10.66 -13.77 2.42
CA GLY A 43 -11.57 -12.63 2.30
C GLY A 43 -10.87 -11.27 2.21
N TYR A 44 -9.65 -11.22 1.68
CA TYR A 44 -9.02 -9.96 1.25
C TYR A 44 -9.70 -9.43 -0.02
N ASP A 45 -9.75 -8.10 -0.16
CA ASP A 45 -10.34 -7.46 -1.35
C ASP A 45 -9.34 -7.35 -2.52
N GLY A 46 -8.05 -7.60 -2.26
CA GLY A 46 -7.03 -7.50 -3.30
C GLY A 46 -5.60 -7.54 -2.82
N ILE A 47 -4.72 -6.99 -3.65
CA ILE A 47 -3.27 -7.05 -3.48
C ILE A 47 -2.59 -5.71 -3.76
N GLU A 48 -1.48 -5.42 -3.08
CA GLU A 48 -0.40 -4.57 -3.52
C GLU A 48 0.71 -5.46 -4.08
N TYR A 49 1.14 -5.22 -5.31
CA TYR A 49 2.00 -6.14 -6.05
C TYR A 49 3.32 -5.48 -6.46
N HIS A 50 4.44 -6.15 -6.23
CA HIS A 50 5.72 -5.71 -6.78
C HIS A 50 5.69 -5.82 -8.31
N HIS A 51 5.97 -4.72 -8.97
CA HIS A 51 5.96 -4.68 -10.43
C HIS A 51 6.95 -5.67 -11.03
N ASN A 52 6.42 -6.62 -11.77
CA ASN A 52 7.15 -7.56 -12.62
C ASN A 52 6.50 -7.57 -14.00
N PRO A 53 7.11 -6.88 -15.00
CA PRO A 53 6.49 -6.77 -16.34
C PRO A 53 6.17 -8.11 -16.98
N ALA A 54 7.02 -9.13 -16.76
CA ALA A 54 6.84 -10.46 -17.35
C ALA A 54 5.65 -11.22 -16.77
N GLU A 55 5.28 -10.96 -15.52
CA GLU A 55 4.21 -11.66 -14.80
C GLU A 55 2.92 -10.85 -14.72
N LEU A 56 2.98 -9.53 -14.95
CA LEU A 56 1.84 -8.63 -14.76
C LEU A 56 0.57 -9.10 -15.50
N PRO A 57 0.61 -9.51 -16.79
CA PRO A 57 -0.58 -10.00 -17.48
C PRO A 57 -1.23 -11.21 -16.79
N LYS A 58 -0.42 -12.17 -16.35
CA LYS A 58 -0.90 -13.36 -15.63
C LYS A 58 -1.43 -13.01 -14.26
N MET A 59 -0.78 -12.08 -13.54
CA MET A 59 -1.28 -11.63 -12.23
C MET A 59 -2.66 -10.99 -12.38
N LEU A 60 -2.87 -10.14 -13.39
CA LEU A 60 -4.17 -9.52 -13.65
C LEU A 60 -5.25 -10.55 -13.96
N GLU A 61 -4.93 -11.58 -14.78
CA GLU A 61 -5.82 -12.69 -15.06
C GLU A 61 -6.23 -13.45 -13.79
N GLN A 62 -5.26 -13.76 -12.91
CA GLN A 62 -5.55 -14.46 -11.67
C GLN A 62 -6.38 -13.61 -10.70
N LEU A 63 -6.13 -12.31 -10.62
CA LEU A 63 -6.95 -11.40 -9.83
C LEU A 63 -8.39 -11.37 -10.32
N ASP A 64 -8.62 -11.28 -11.64
CA ASP A 64 -9.95 -11.29 -12.24
C ASP A 64 -10.67 -12.63 -11.97
N LYS A 65 -9.97 -13.75 -12.12
CA LYS A 65 -10.49 -15.11 -11.82
C LYS A 65 -10.97 -15.24 -10.39
N HIS A 66 -10.30 -14.62 -9.44
CA HIS A 66 -10.61 -14.71 -8.01
C HIS A 66 -11.40 -13.52 -7.45
N GLY A 67 -11.84 -12.58 -8.31
CA GLY A 67 -12.61 -11.40 -7.91
C GLY A 67 -11.83 -10.41 -7.06
N LEU A 68 -10.50 -10.39 -7.17
CA LEU A 68 -9.59 -9.51 -6.41
C LEU A 68 -9.21 -8.27 -7.22
N LYS A 69 -8.88 -7.18 -6.53
CA LYS A 69 -8.35 -5.95 -7.14
C LYS A 69 -6.85 -5.80 -6.93
N MET A 70 -6.15 -5.16 -7.88
CA MET A 70 -4.80 -4.65 -7.67
C MET A 70 -4.91 -3.21 -7.16
N TYR A 71 -4.76 -3.00 -5.85
CA TYR A 71 -4.86 -1.67 -5.26
C TYR A 71 -3.59 -0.86 -5.42
N GLY A 72 -2.42 -1.50 -5.31
CA GLY A 72 -1.10 -0.91 -5.51
C GLY A 72 -0.26 -1.73 -6.49
N LEU A 73 0.49 -1.04 -7.36
CA LEU A 73 1.55 -1.61 -8.18
C LEU A 73 2.87 -0.94 -7.78
N TYR A 74 3.62 -1.61 -6.92
CA TYR A 74 4.81 -1.07 -6.27
C TYR A 74 6.01 -1.07 -7.20
N THR A 75 6.63 0.10 -7.36
CA THR A 75 7.83 0.30 -8.18
C THR A 75 8.90 1.09 -7.42
N VAL A 76 10.18 0.92 -7.81
CA VAL A 76 11.31 1.55 -7.12
C VAL A 76 12.19 2.32 -8.12
N PRO A 77 11.71 3.44 -8.66
CA PRO A 77 12.50 4.24 -9.60
C PRO A 77 13.63 5.01 -8.90
N MET A 78 14.67 5.35 -9.70
CA MET A 78 15.71 6.29 -9.31
C MET A 78 15.35 7.67 -9.85
N VAL A 79 15.37 8.70 -9.01
CA VAL A 79 15.01 10.08 -9.42
C VAL A 79 15.94 10.64 -10.51
N GLU A 80 17.19 10.15 -10.56
CA GLU A 80 18.19 10.59 -11.54
C GLU A 80 18.24 9.74 -12.81
N ALA A 81 17.58 8.59 -12.84
CA ALA A 81 17.66 7.69 -13.97
C ALA A 81 16.68 8.07 -15.08
N PRO A 82 17.01 7.75 -16.35
CA PRO A 82 16.01 7.77 -17.40
C PRO A 82 14.82 6.91 -17.02
N LEU A 83 13.62 7.39 -17.32
CA LEU A 83 12.41 6.62 -17.05
C LEU A 83 12.35 5.42 -17.99
N PRO A 84 12.05 4.23 -17.46
CA PRO A 84 11.67 3.10 -18.30
C PRO A 84 10.44 3.47 -19.15
N ASP A 85 10.27 2.79 -20.27
CA ASP A 85 9.01 2.89 -21.01
C ASP A 85 7.90 2.21 -20.19
N TRP A 86 7.08 3.03 -19.54
CA TRP A 86 5.98 2.58 -18.71
C TRP A 86 4.67 2.42 -19.49
N GLY A 87 4.64 2.94 -20.72
CA GLY A 87 3.42 3.03 -21.51
C GLY A 87 2.77 1.69 -21.78
N GLU A 88 3.54 0.66 -22.11
CA GLU A 88 2.98 -0.63 -22.50
C GLU A 88 2.31 -1.37 -21.35
N TRP A 89 2.93 -1.44 -20.18
CA TRP A 89 2.34 -2.15 -19.06
C TRP A 89 1.24 -1.32 -18.35
N ILE A 90 1.29 0.00 -18.39
CA ILE A 90 0.21 0.86 -17.88
C ILE A 90 -1.09 0.61 -18.67
N LYS A 91 -1.02 0.37 -19.97
CA LYS A 91 -2.19 0.03 -20.80
C LYS A 91 -2.93 -1.22 -20.31
N LEU A 92 -2.22 -2.19 -19.73
CA LEU A 92 -2.81 -3.39 -19.14
C LEU A 92 -3.69 -3.08 -17.91
N LEU A 93 -3.47 -1.95 -17.28
CA LEU A 93 -4.24 -1.50 -16.10
C LEU A 93 -5.49 -0.68 -16.48
N LYS A 94 -5.81 -0.56 -17.77
CA LYS A 94 -6.96 0.23 -18.23
C LYS A 94 -8.25 -0.19 -17.53
N GLY A 95 -8.96 0.80 -16.97
CA GLY A 95 -10.21 0.58 -16.24
C GLY A 95 -10.05 0.01 -14.84
N ARG A 96 -8.82 -0.20 -14.37
CA ARG A 96 -8.54 -0.68 -13.01
C ARG A 96 -8.27 0.49 -12.05
N GLU A 97 -8.75 0.38 -10.83
CA GLU A 97 -8.52 1.36 -9.76
C GLU A 97 -7.14 1.16 -9.10
N THR A 98 -6.09 1.00 -9.90
CA THR A 98 -4.74 0.72 -9.41
C THR A 98 -3.98 2.01 -9.12
N ARG A 99 -3.22 2.04 -8.02
CA ARG A 99 -2.25 3.09 -7.70
C ARG A 99 -0.88 2.61 -8.14
N ILE A 100 -0.26 3.33 -9.07
CA ILE A 100 1.14 3.09 -9.44
C ILE A 100 1.99 3.75 -8.36
N GLU A 101 2.62 2.94 -7.54
CA GLU A 101 3.35 3.39 -6.38
C GLU A 101 4.81 3.64 -6.72
N LEU A 102 5.26 4.83 -6.42
CA LEU A 102 6.63 5.28 -6.66
C LEU A 102 7.39 5.39 -5.34
N ALA A 103 8.12 4.34 -4.95
CA ALA A 103 9.09 4.40 -3.86
C ALA A 103 10.42 4.95 -4.42
N ILE A 104 10.56 6.27 -4.47
CA ILE A 104 11.62 6.93 -5.22
C ILE A 104 12.93 6.93 -4.45
N ARG A 105 13.99 6.40 -5.08
CA ARG A 105 15.35 6.38 -4.55
C ARG A 105 16.22 7.46 -5.18
N SER A 106 17.32 7.78 -4.52
CA SER A 106 18.39 8.60 -5.06
C SER A 106 19.76 8.06 -4.63
N LYS A 107 20.75 8.21 -5.50
CA LYS A 107 22.19 8.02 -5.19
C LYS A 107 22.90 9.35 -4.93
N LYS A 108 22.31 10.49 -5.35
CA LYS A 108 22.92 11.81 -5.29
C LYS A 108 22.34 12.68 -4.17
N PHE A 109 21.03 12.56 -3.94
CA PHE A 109 20.32 13.43 -3.01
C PHE A 109 20.05 12.71 -1.69
N LYS A 110 20.09 13.44 -0.59
CA LYS A 110 19.73 12.94 0.72
C LYS A 110 18.23 12.66 0.80
N ARG A 111 17.80 11.97 1.85
CA ARG A 111 16.40 11.73 2.16
C ARG A 111 15.68 13.06 2.34
N SER A 112 14.49 13.16 1.76
CA SER A 112 13.63 14.36 1.78
C SER A 112 14.29 15.64 1.26
N ASP A 113 15.38 15.55 0.50
CA ASP A 113 16.12 16.69 -0.04
C ASP A 113 15.30 17.38 -1.15
N THR A 114 14.96 18.64 -0.92
CA THR A 114 14.16 19.43 -1.87
C THR A 114 14.93 19.82 -3.15
N ALA A 115 16.27 19.67 -3.17
CA ALA A 115 17.09 19.95 -4.36
C ALA A 115 16.78 19.01 -5.54
N ALA A 116 16.15 17.84 -5.30
CA ALA A 116 15.73 16.91 -6.34
C ALA A 116 14.24 17.07 -6.74
N ASP A 117 13.52 18.02 -6.18
CA ASP A 117 12.08 18.14 -6.38
C ASP A 117 11.68 18.26 -7.86
N ASP A 118 12.43 19.03 -8.67
CA ASP A 118 12.11 19.19 -10.09
C ASP A 118 12.24 17.87 -10.85
N LEU A 119 13.21 17.02 -10.49
CA LEU A 119 13.36 15.69 -11.07
C LEU A 119 12.21 14.76 -10.62
N GLY A 120 11.86 14.80 -9.35
CA GLY A 120 10.73 14.04 -8.81
C GLY A 120 9.40 14.45 -9.43
N VAL A 121 9.18 15.73 -9.62
CA VAL A 121 7.98 16.27 -10.30
C VAL A 121 7.94 15.83 -11.75
N ALA A 122 9.06 15.88 -12.47
CA ALA A 122 9.14 15.41 -13.86
C ALA A 122 8.80 13.92 -13.96
N LEU A 123 9.36 13.08 -13.08
CA LEU A 123 9.03 11.66 -12.97
C LEU A 123 7.52 11.44 -12.74
N CYS A 124 6.95 12.08 -11.74
CA CYS A 124 5.53 11.94 -11.42
C CYS A 124 4.63 12.38 -12.58
N LYS A 125 4.96 13.49 -13.26
CA LYS A 125 4.23 13.98 -14.43
C LYS A 125 4.26 12.99 -15.58
N THR A 126 5.43 12.43 -15.90
CA THR A 126 5.58 11.44 -16.98
C THR A 126 4.69 10.21 -16.73
N VAL A 127 4.71 9.67 -15.51
CA VAL A 127 3.85 8.51 -15.17
C VAL A 127 2.38 8.91 -15.16
N SER A 128 2.05 10.08 -14.61
CA SER A 128 0.69 10.63 -14.60
C SER A 128 0.12 10.81 -16.01
N ASP A 129 0.94 11.28 -16.96
CA ASP A 129 0.53 11.44 -18.37
C ASP A 129 0.27 10.09 -19.04
N ALA A 130 1.10 9.07 -18.77
CA ALA A 130 0.88 7.71 -19.25
C ALA A 130 -0.42 7.08 -18.68
N CYS A 131 -0.88 7.54 -17.51
CA CYS A 131 -2.11 7.08 -16.86
C CYS A 131 -3.38 7.82 -17.34
N ALA A 132 -3.26 8.96 -18.01
CA ALA A 132 -4.37 9.91 -18.24
C ALA A 132 -5.60 9.25 -18.88
N ASP A 133 -5.39 8.35 -19.86
CA ASP A 133 -6.47 7.70 -20.61
C ASP A 133 -6.75 6.26 -20.15
N THR A 134 -6.10 5.79 -19.09
CA THR A 134 -6.17 4.40 -18.64
C THR A 134 -6.86 4.21 -17.29
N GLY A 135 -6.88 5.24 -16.44
CA GLY A 135 -7.58 5.25 -15.16
C GLY A 135 -6.73 5.04 -13.90
N PRO A 136 -5.55 4.37 -13.93
CA PRO A 136 -4.66 4.33 -12.78
C PRO A 136 -4.22 5.73 -12.33
N VAL A 137 -3.87 5.84 -11.06
CA VAL A 137 -3.32 7.07 -10.47
C VAL A 137 -1.91 6.85 -9.95
N VAL A 138 -1.13 7.91 -9.80
CA VAL A 138 0.25 7.87 -9.30
C VAL A 138 0.25 8.14 -7.81
N SER A 139 0.86 7.27 -7.02
CA SER A 139 0.97 7.43 -5.58
C SER A 139 2.44 7.38 -5.15
N ILE A 140 2.94 8.45 -4.56
CA ILE A 140 4.30 8.48 -4.01
C ILE A 140 4.32 7.68 -2.72
N TYR A 141 5.12 6.61 -2.70
CA TYR A 141 5.25 5.72 -1.56
C TYR A 141 6.37 6.19 -0.62
N PRO A 142 6.07 6.58 0.62
CA PRO A 142 7.09 6.94 1.60
C PRO A 142 7.83 5.69 2.06
N HIS A 143 9.16 5.67 1.91
CA HIS A 143 9.97 4.52 2.31
C HIS A 143 11.21 4.96 3.09
N THR A 144 11.34 4.50 4.32
CA THR A 144 12.51 4.76 5.17
C THR A 144 13.81 4.44 4.44
N GLY A 145 14.70 5.42 4.37
CA GLY A 145 15.99 5.27 3.70
C GLY A 145 15.99 5.64 2.22
N PHE A 146 14.84 5.94 1.62
CA PHE A 146 14.73 6.39 0.23
C PHE A 146 14.71 7.92 0.15
N TRP A 147 14.73 8.48 -1.05
CA TRP A 147 14.61 9.92 -1.21
C TRP A 147 13.24 10.43 -0.78
N THR A 148 12.14 9.80 -1.22
CA THR A 148 10.81 10.02 -0.66
C THR A 148 10.66 9.21 0.63
N GLU A 149 11.15 9.76 1.75
CA GLU A 149 11.18 9.02 3.02
C GLU A 149 9.89 9.18 3.83
N LYS A 150 9.23 10.32 3.72
CA LYS A 150 8.06 10.71 4.53
C LYS A 150 6.82 10.90 3.65
N THR A 151 5.64 10.72 4.23
CA THR A 151 4.36 11.06 3.57
C THR A 151 4.34 12.52 3.10
N GLU A 152 4.94 13.42 3.88
CA GLU A 152 5.07 14.84 3.55
C GLU A 152 5.88 15.08 2.26
N ASP A 153 6.84 14.22 1.93
CA ASP A 153 7.56 14.29 0.65
C ASP A 153 6.61 14.03 -0.52
N GLY A 154 5.73 13.03 -0.38
CA GLY A 154 4.70 12.72 -1.36
C GLY A 154 3.68 13.85 -1.51
N VAL A 155 3.23 14.44 -0.40
CA VAL A 155 2.34 15.63 -0.43
C VAL A 155 2.99 16.77 -1.18
N ARG A 156 4.26 17.08 -0.88
CA ARG A 156 5.04 18.12 -1.55
C ARG A 156 5.13 17.88 -3.06
N MET A 157 5.41 16.62 -3.46
CA MET A 157 5.46 16.27 -4.89
C MET A 157 4.09 16.40 -5.56
N ALA A 158 3.02 15.92 -4.94
CA ALA A 158 1.67 16.01 -5.47
C ALA A 158 1.26 17.47 -5.69
N GLN A 159 1.52 18.35 -4.72
CA GLN A 159 1.25 19.78 -4.80
C GLN A 159 2.05 20.45 -5.94
N LYS A 160 3.36 20.16 -6.04
CA LYS A 160 4.21 20.71 -7.12
C LYS A 160 3.85 20.17 -8.50
N CYS A 161 3.39 18.93 -8.60
CA CYS A 161 2.87 18.36 -9.84
C CYS A 161 1.60 19.08 -10.32
N GLY A 162 0.73 19.50 -9.40
CA GLY A 162 -0.53 20.16 -9.71
C GLY A 162 -1.52 19.29 -10.48
N ARG A 163 -1.44 17.94 -10.34
CA ARG A 163 -2.30 16.98 -11.05
C ARG A 163 -3.19 16.21 -10.08
N LYS A 164 -4.48 16.06 -10.42
CA LYS A 164 -5.46 15.37 -9.56
C LYS A 164 -5.19 13.87 -9.41
N ASN A 165 -4.52 13.26 -10.38
CA ASN A 165 -4.16 11.84 -10.36
C ASN A 165 -2.75 11.57 -9.80
N VAL A 166 -2.16 12.54 -9.08
CA VAL A 166 -0.89 12.37 -8.33
C VAL A 166 -1.15 12.60 -6.85
N GLY A 167 -0.80 11.62 -6.05
CA GLY A 167 -0.99 11.66 -4.60
C GLY A 167 0.13 10.93 -3.85
N THR A 168 -0.15 10.53 -2.63
CA THR A 168 0.80 9.86 -1.72
C THR A 168 0.15 8.74 -0.95
N ASN A 169 0.97 7.92 -0.32
CA ASN A 169 0.57 6.92 0.66
C ASN A 169 0.95 7.36 2.07
N PHE A 170 0.28 6.79 3.06
CA PHE A 170 0.77 6.70 4.43
C PHE A 170 1.10 5.24 4.74
N ASN A 171 2.28 4.99 5.31
CA ASN A 171 2.69 3.66 5.74
C ASN A 171 3.13 3.72 7.21
N LEU A 172 2.44 2.97 8.09
CA LEU A 172 2.64 3.05 9.55
C LEU A 172 4.06 2.69 9.97
N VAL A 173 4.62 1.59 9.43
CA VAL A 173 5.97 1.17 9.80
C VAL A 173 7.04 2.13 9.31
N HIS A 174 6.90 2.67 8.12
CA HIS A 174 7.86 3.66 7.62
C HIS A 174 7.76 4.97 8.39
N TRP A 175 6.55 5.42 8.75
CA TRP A 175 6.37 6.54 9.66
C TRP A 175 7.06 6.28 11.00
N GLN A 176 6.89 5.10 11.59
CA GLN A 176 7.51 4.73 12.87
C GLN A 176 9.04 4.69 12.80
N TRP A 177 9.62 4.22 11.68
CA TRP A 177 11.07 4.09 11.53
C TRP A 177 11.80 5.39 11.19
N VAL A 178 11.07 6.43 10.80
CA VAL A 178 11.67 7.73 10.48
C VAL A 178 11.91 8.53 11.75
N LYS A 179 13.13 9.09 11.89
CA LYS A 179 13.45 9.99 13.01
C LYS A 179 12.75 11.32 12.84
N GLY A 180 12.23 11.86 13.96
CA GLY A 180 11.55 13.16 13.97
C GLY A 180 10.22 13.15 13.22
N ASN A 181 9.52 12.02 13.22
CA ASN A 181 8.17 11.91 12.69
C ASN A 181 7.21 12.80 13.50
N ARG A 182 6.23 13.36 12.79
CA ARG A 182 5.17 14.20 13.34
C ARG A 182 3.99 13.32 13.82
N PRO A 183 3.10 13.81 14.70
CA PRO A 183 1.94 13.04 15.12
C PRO A 183 1.12 12.51 13.92
N ILE A 184 0.70 11.25 13.97
CA ILE A 184 -0.02 10.56 12.88
C ILE A 184 -1.24 11.36 12.43
N GLU A 185 -2.07 11.85 13.37
CA GLU A 185 -3.28 12.63 13.03
C GLU A 185 -2.95 13.88 12.22
N THR A 186 -1.85 14.56 12.55
CA THR A 186 -1.39 15.76 11.84
C THR A 186 -0.97 15.40 10.42
N VAL A 187 -0.14 14.36 10.26
CA VAL A 187 0.34 13.90 8.95
C VAL A 187 -0.82 13.46 8.07
N LEU A 188 -1.74 12.67 8.60
CA LEU A 188 -2.91 12.19 7.85
C LEU A 188 -3.85 13.33 7.43
N LYS A 189 -4.10 14.32 8.30
CA LYS A 189 -4.94 15.48 7.96
C LYS A 189 -4.34 16.31 6.83
N GLU A 190 -3.05 16.57 6.88
CA GLU A 190 -2.36 17.34 5.84
C GLU A 190 -2.25 16.56 4.52
N ALA A 191 -2.09 15.23 4.60
CA ALA A 191 -2.02 14.39 3.43
C ALA A 191 -3.39 14.13 2.77
N LEU A 192 -4.48 14.24 3.52
CA LEU A 192 -5.82 13.78 3.10
C LEU A 192 -6.24 14.22 1.68
N PRO A 193 -6.02 15.46 1.23
CA PRO A 193 -6.37 15.87 -0.14
C PRO A 193 -5.61 15.11 -1.24
N HIS A 194 -4.52 14.43 -0.89
CA HIS A 194 -3.63 13.70 -1.79
C HIS A 194 -3.43 12.24 -1.36
N LEU A 195 -4.14 11.76 -0.32
CA LEU A 195 -3.90 10.45 0.28
C LEU A 195 -4.67 9.36 -0.47
N PHE A 196 -3.97 8.47 -1.16
CA PHE A 196 -4.56 7.43 -2.00
C PHE A 196 -4.53 6.04 -1.38
N LEU A 197 -3.55 5.73 -0.54
CA LEU A 197 -3.45 4.47 0.19
C LEU A 197 -2.97 4.71 1.63
N VAL A 198 -3.46 3.87 2.53
CA VAL A 198 -2.96 3.75 3.91
C VAL A 198 -2.58 2.31 4.13
N THR A 199 -1.34 2.05 4.58
CA THR A 199 -0.88 0.71 4.93
C THR A 199 -0.45 0.66 6.39
N PHE A 200 -0.69 -0.47 7.03
CA PHE A 200 -0.33 -0.72 8.42
C PHE A 200 0.03 -2.19 8.67
N ASP A 201 0.49 -2.49 9.83
CA ASP A 201 1.00 -3.79 10.26
C ASP A 201 0.97 -3.90 11.78
N GLY A 202 1.15 -5.09 12.32
CA GLY A 202 1.57 -5.26 13.69
C GLY A 202 3.00 -4.75 13.86
N LEU A 203 3.25 -4.01 14.93
CA LEU A 203 4.58 -3.47 15.27
C LEU A 203 5.01 -3.99 16.63
N LYS A 204 6.16 -4.70 16.69
CA LYS A 204 6.68 -5.33 17.90
C LYS A 204 8.06 -4.80 18.26
N GLY A 205 8.26 -4.49 19.54
CA GLY A 205 9.56 -4.05 20.09
C GLY A 205 9.54 -2.62 20.63
N ASP A 206 10.72 -2.10 21.00
CA ASP A 206 10.85 -0.78 21.61
C ASP A 206 10.34 0.33 20.68
N PRO A 207 9.34 1.13 21.08
CA PRO A 207 8.84 2.27 20.30
C PRO A 207 9.90 3.33 19.97
N LYS A 208 10.98 3.41 20.77
CA LYS A 208 12.12 4.32 20.52
C LYS A 208 13.15 3.73 19.55
N GLY A 209 13.06 2.42 19.26
CA GLY A 209 13.88 1.69 18.33
C GLY A 209 13.19 1.43 17.00
N ARG A 210 13.80 0.54 16.21
CA ARG A 210 13.18 0.02 14.98
C ARG A 210 12.33 -1.19 15.32
N GLN A 211 11.01 -1.01 15.43
CA GLN A 211 10.09 -2.11 15.65
C GLN A 211 10.07 -3.09 14.48
N GLN A 212 9.72 -4.35 14.75
CA GLN A 212 9.57 -5.40 13.75
C GLN A 212 8.13 -5.45 13.24
N ILE A 213 7.97 -5.72 11.95
CA ILE A 213 6.66 -5.99 11.33
C ILE A 213 6.20 -7.38 11.77
N ARG A 214 4.96 -7.47 12.23
CA ARG A 214 4.32 -8.68 12.75
C ARG A 214 2.89 -8.78 12.18
N PRO A 215 2.23 -9.95 12.29
CA PRO A 215 0.79 -10.05 12.08
C PRO A 215 0.03 -9.08 12.99
N LEU A 216 -1.18 -8.65 12.60
CA LEU A 216 -1.92 -7.61 13.31
C LEU A 216 -2.27 -7.96 14.78
N ASP A 217 -2.38 -9.24 15.10
CA ASP A 217 -2.64 -9.71 16.48
C ASP A 217 -1.40 -9.74 17.39
N ASP A 218 -0.21 -9.48 16.83
CA ASP A 218 1.07 -9.41 17.57
C ASP A 218 1.66 -8.00 17.47
N SER A 219 0.97 -7.02 18.04
CA SER A 219 1.37 -5.61 17.98
C SER A 219 1.46 -4.99 19.37
N ASP A 220 2.55 -4.25 19.61
CA ASP A 220 2.69 -3.36 20.77
C ASP A 220 2.13 -1.94 20.47
N HIS A 221 1.83 -1.65 19.19
CA HIS A 221 1.17 -0.41 18.78
C HIS A 221 -0.35 -0.56 18.86
N ASP A 222 -1.02 0.50 19.32
CA ASP A 222 -2.49 0.52 19.40
C ASP A 222 -3.10 0.70 18.00
N LEU A 223 -3.34 -0.42 17.32
CA LEU A 223 -3.91 -0.44 15.97
C LEU A 223 -5.38 0.02 15.94
N ALA A 224 -6.11 -0.13 17.04
CA ALA A 224 -7.48 0.36 17.13
C ALA A 224 -7.50 1.90 17.15
N ALA A 225 -6.65 2.53 17.95
CA ALA A 225 -6.48 3.97 17.99
C ALA A 225 -5.96 4.52 16.64
N PHE A 226 -5.05 3.79 15.97
CA PHE A 226 -4.59 4.13 14.63
C PHE A 226 -5.76 4.18 13.62
N LEU A 227 -6.54 3.10 13.50
CA LEU A 227 -7.67 3.03 12.57
C LEU A 227 -8.78 4.02 12.91
N ALA A 228 -9.04 4.27 14.21
CA ALA A 228 -9.95 5.30 14.65
C ALA A 228 -9.48 6.70 14.19
N THR A 229 -8.16 6.95 14.19
CA THR A 229 -7.57 8.19 13.68
C THR A 229 -7.73 8.29 12.16
N VAL A 230 -7.49 7.21 11.41
CA VAL A 230 -7.70 7.15 9.95
C VAL A 230 -9.16 7.48 9.61
N LYS A 231 -10.12 6.92 10.35
CA LYS A 231 -11.56 7.24 10.17
C LYS A 231 -11.87 8.69 10.53
N LYS A 232 -11.38 9.16 11.68
CA LYS A 232 -11.61 10.52 12.19
C LYS A 232 -11.16 11.61 11.21
N VAL A 233 -10.04 11.39 10.50
CA VAL A 233 -9.56 12.35 9.50
C VAL A 233 -10.37 12.31 8.19
N GLY A 234 -11.28 11.34 8.02
CA GLY A 234 -12.18 11.26 6.86
C GLY A 234 -11.58 10.47 5.67
N TYR A 235 -10.57 9.61 5.90
CA TYR A 235 -10.04 8.78 4.83
C TYR A 235 -11.06 7.70 4.42
N THR A 236 -11.26 7.52 3.11
CA THR A 236 -12.23 6.58 2.52
C THR A 236 -11.61 5.59 1.52
N GLY A 237 -10.31 5.69 1.26
CA GLY A 237 -9.60 4.82 0.33
C GLY A 237 -9.30 3.44 0.89
N PRO A 238 -8.63 2.56 0.11
CA PRO A 238 -8.26 1.22 0.55
C PRO A 238 -7.20 1.24 1.66
N VAL A 239 -7.28 0.24 2.56
CA VAL A 239 -6.30 0.01 3.62
C VAL A 239 -5.54 -1.28 3.34
N GLY A 240 -4.21 -1.27 3.46
CA GLY A 240 -3.33 -2.38 3.14
C GLY A 240 -2.58 -2.94 4.33
N LEU A 241 -2.31 -4.24 4.28
CA LEU A 241 -1.47 -4.95 5.23
C LEU A 241 -0.03 -5.01 4.71
N GLN A 242 0.90 -4.37 5.42
CA GLN A 242 2.32 -4.55 5.18
C GLN A 242 2.82 -5.84 5.86
N CYS A 243 3.54 -6.68 5.11
CA CYS A 243 3.93 -8.01 5.59
C CYS A 243 5.44 -8.28 5.53
N TRP A 244 6.25 -7.27 5.22
CA TRP A 244 7.68 -7.46 4.98
C TRP A 244 8.38 -8.14 6.16
N SER A 245 9.16 -9.20 5.85
CA SER A 245 9.98 -9.93 6.83
C SER A 245 9.22 -10.72 7.91
N ILE A 246 7.90 -10.89 7.80
CA ILE A 246 7.17 -11.87 8.63
C ILE A 246 7.69 -13.27 8.26
N LYS A 247 8.01 -14.07 9.27
CA LYS A 247 8.64 -15.40 9.09
C LYS A 247 7.65 -16.55 9.08
N GLU A 248 6.47 -16.32 9.61
CA GLU A 248 5.40 -17.32 9.64
C GLU A 248 4.91 -17.63 8.21
N PRO A 249 4.41 -18.86 7.95
CA PRO A 249 3.83 -19.20 6.65
C PRO A 249 2.70 -18.27 6.23
N PRO A 250 2.60 -17.90 4.94
CA PRO A 250 1.57 -17.00 4.45
C PRO A 250 0.14 -17.33 4.89
N PRO A 251 -0.34 -18.60 4.85
CA PRO A 251 -1.70 -18.92 5.30
C PRO A 251 -1.95 -18.59 6.78
N GLU A 252 -0.93 -18.73 7.62
CA GLU A 252 -1.06 -18.54 9.07
C GLU A 252 -1.11 -17.06 9.42
N HIS A 253 -0.08 -16.27 9.02
CA HIS A 253 0.00 -14.86 9.39
C HIS A 253 -1.08 -14.01 8.70
N LEU A 254 -1.45 -14.32 7.45
CA LEU A 254 -2.52 -13.62 6.74
C LEU A 254 -3.89 -13.92 7.37
N LYS A 255 -4.16 -15.18 7.75
CA LYS A 255 -5.40 -15.52 8.46
C LYS A 255 -5.52 -14.77 9.79
N ARG A 256 -4.47 -14.78 10.61
CA ARG A 256 -4.43 -14.06 11.89
C ARG A 256 -4.64 -12.56 11.70
N SER A 257 -3.99 -11.98 10.68
CA SER A 257 -4.15 -10.56 10.36
C SER A 257 -5.59 -10.24 9.91
N MET A 258 -6.21 -11.08 9.06
CA MET A 258 -7.59 -10.88 8.62
C MET A 258 -8.60 -11.01 9.79
N ASP A 259 -8.41 -12.02 10.64
CA ASP A 259 -9.28 -12.21 11.82
C ASP A 259 -9.19 -11.01 12.78
N THR A 260 -8.01 -10.42 12.91
CA THR A 260 -7.79 -9.22 13.72
C THR A 260 -8.34 -7.97 13.04
N TRP A 261 -8.14 -7.82 11.73
CA TRP A 261 -8.75 -6.75 10.95
C TRP A 261 -10.26 -6.67 11.16
N ARG A 262 -10.96 -7.80 11.04
CA ARG A 262 -12.42 -7.86 11.24
C ARG A 262 -12.85 -7.38 12.62
N LYS A 263 -12.05 -7.68 13.67
CA LYS A 263 -12.31 -7.20 15.04
C LYS A 263 -12.07 -5.70 15.17
N LEU A 264 -10.98 -5.20 14.58
CA LEU A 264 -10.59 -3.79 14.65
C LEU A 264 -11.59 -2.87 13.93
N VAL A 265 -12.14 -3.30 12.79
CA VAL A 265 -13.05 -2.46 12.00
C VAL A 265 -14.52 -2.56 12.43
N LYS A 266 -14.91 -3.61 13.17
CA LYS A 266 -16.30 -3.80 13.64
C LYS A 266 -16.86 -2.57 14.36
N PRO A 267 -16.15 -1.91 15.28
CA PRO A 267 -16.66 -0.70 15.95
C PRO A 267 -16.62 0.55 15.07
N LEU A 268 -16.05 0.45 13.86
CA LEU A 268 -15.88 1.57 12.94
C LEU A 268 -16.94 1.56 11.81
N GLY A 269 -17.68 0.49 11.66
CA GLY A 269 -18.71 0.32 10.63
C GLY A 269 -19.99 1.12 10.87
#